data_f3908290f5e359b64352acd6e2048bd0
#
_entry.id   f3908290f5e359b64352acd6e2048bd0
#
_cell.length_a   1.000
_cell.length_b   1.000
_cell.length_c   1.000
_cell.angle_alpha   90.00
_cell.angle_beta   90.00
_cell.angle_gamma   90.00
#
_symmetry.space_group_name_H-M   'P 1'
#
loop_
_entity.id
_entity.type
_entity.pdbx_description
1 polymer ?
#
loop_
_entity_poly.entity_id
_entity_poly.type
_entity_poly.pdbx_seq_one_letter_code
_entity_poly.pdbx_strand_id
1 'polypeptide(L)'
;AQESRGLGDVYKRQVYHTLKYILRRNHLNTGVGDEGGFAPNLESSEQALDLLVQAIEQAGYKTKEEIAIAMDCAASEIYNEDEKVYHFMGESRMAGKEVRRNSEEMVQYYEKLVEDYPIFSIEDGLNEEDMPGWKVLTYRLGEKILLVGDDLFVTNKECLQKGIDNKAGNAILLKVNQIGTITETLETIELAKSHGYKTIISHRSGETEDTTIADLAVGLDLGQIKTGSMSRTDRICKYNQLMRIEELSLI
;
A
#
# COMPACT_ATOMS: atom_id res chain seq x y z
N ALA A 1 12.71 9.01 -11.93
CA ALA A 1 11.27 9.20 -11.71
C ALA A 1 10.60 10.22 -12.64
N GLN A 2 11.31 10.67 -13.68
CA GLN A 2 10.78 11.62 -14.69
C GLN A 2 10.27 10.93 -15.96
N GLU A 3 10.34 9.61 -16.03
CA GLU A 3 9.92 8.88 -17.21
C GLU A 3 8.46 8.45 -17.08
N SER A 4 7.62 9.25 -17.68
CA SER A 4 6.26 8.96 -18.12
C SER A 4 5.27 8.47 -17.06
N ARG A 5 4.63 9.42 -16.40
CA ARG A 5 3.44 9.15 -15.58
C ARG A 5 2.34 8.43 -16.39
N GLY A 6 2.17 8.77 -17.66
CA GLY A 6 1.25 8.09 -18.58
C GLY A 6 1.62 6.63 -18.89
N LEU A 7 2.90 6.28 -18.94
CA LEU A 7 3.33 4.88 -19.11
C LEU A 7 2.99 4.03 -17.88
N GLY A 8 3.07 4.58 -16.68
CA GLY A 8 2.68 3.86 -15.45
C GLY A 8 1.23 3.35 -15.48
N ASP A 9 0.32 4.11 -16.06
CA ASP A 9 -1.09 3.73 -16.20
C ASP A 9 -1.28 2.61 -17.23
N VAL A 10 -0.54 2.64 -18.33
CA VAL A 10 -0.54 1.58 -19.34
C VAL A 10 -0.05 0.27 -18.74
N TYR A 11 1.04 0.30 -17.99
CA TYR A 11 1.62 -0.89 -17.34
C TYR A 11 0.64 -1.50 -16.32
N LYS A 12 0.06 -0.68 -15.47
CA LYS A 12 -0.96 -1.13 -14.50
C LYS A 12 -2.15 -1.78 -15.19
N ARG A 13 -2.65 -1.21 -16.27
CA ARG A 13 -3.76 -1.78 -17.04
C ARG A 13 -3.41 -3.13 -17.63
N GLN A 14 -2.21 -3.30 -18.17
CA GLN A 14 -1.77 -4.56 -18.74
C GLN A 14 -1.64 -5.64 -17.68
N VAL A 15 -1.01 -5.35 -16.55
CA VAL A 15 -0.91 -6.27 -15.40
C VAL A 15 -2.31 -6.62 -14.87
N TYR A 16 -3.21 -5.64 -14.72
CA TYR A 16 -4.59 -5.87 -14.29
C TYR A 16 -5.33 -6.88 -15.18
N HIS A 17 -5.26 -6.72 -16.51
CA HIS A 17 -5.93 -7.64 -17.43
C HIS A 17 -5.27 -9.02 -17.46
N THR A 18 -3.96 -9.09 -17.33
CA THR A 18 -3.22 -10.35 -17.22
C THR A 18 -3.58 -11.08 -15.93
N LEU A 19 -3.64 -10.38 -14.81
CA LEU A 19 -4.10 -10.95 -13.53
C LEU A 19 -5.52 -11.49 -13.62
N LYS A 20 -6.44 -10.74 -14.27
CA LYS A 20 -7.80 -11.21 -14.52
C LYS A 20 -7.84 -12.53 -15.30
N TYR A 21 -7.01 -12.65 -16.31
CA TYR A 21 -6.88 -13.87 -17.10
C TYR A 21 -6.34 -15.04 -16.27
N ILE A 22 -5.29 -14.81 -15.48
CA ILE A 22 -4.69 -15.80 -14.58
C ILE A 22 -5.70 -16.30 -13.55
N LEU A 23 -6.42 -15.39 -12.89
CA LEU A 23 -7.45 -15.74 -11.92
C LEU A 23 -8.54 -16.63 -12.54
N ARG A 24 -9.04 -16.28 -13.73
CA ARG A 24 -10.04 -17.08 -14.45
C ARG A 24 -9.52 -18.48 -14.80
N ARG A 25 -8.27 -18.59 -15.24
CA ARG A 25 -7.67 -19.90 -15.56
C ARG A 25 -7.53 -20.78 -14.33
N ASN A 26 -7.33 -20.19 -13.16
CA ASN A 26 -7.25 -20.89 -11.87
C ASN A 26 -8.64 -21.04 -11.20
N HIS A 27 -9.74 -20.78 -11.92
CA HIS A 27 -11.10 -20.84 -11.38
C HIS A 27 -11.33 -19.96 -10.14
N LEU A 28 -10.54 -18.88 -9.99
CA LEU A 28 -10.67 -17.90 -8.93
C LEU A 28 -11.64 -16.77 -9.31
N ASN A 29 -12.29 -16.19 -8.31
CA ASN A 29 -13.22 -15.10 -8.51
C ASN A 29 -12.51 -13.84 -9.07
N THR A 30 -13.16 -13.19 -10.05
CA THR A 30 -12.72 -11.91 -10.62
C THR A 30 -13.68 -10.77 -10.31
N GLY A 31 -14.49 -10.91 -9.26
CA GLY A 31 -15.28 -9.81 -8.70
C GLY A 31 -14.35 -8.70 -8.19
N VAL A 32 -14.81 -7.48 -8.33
CA VAL A 32 -14.04 -6.27 -8.02
C VAL A 32 -14.52 -5.69 -6.70
N GLY A 33 -13.59 -5.40 -5.79
CA GLY A 33 -13.87 -4.69 -4.55
C GLY A 33 -14.04 -3.18 -4.74
N ASP A 34 -14.23 -2.47 -3.65
CA ASP A 34 -14.50 -1.03 -3.66
C ASP A 34 -13.37 -0.21 -4.27
N GLU A 35 -12.14 -0.63 -4.08
CA GLU A 35 -10.95 0.04 -4.62
C GLU A 35 -10.59 -0.38 -6.06
N GLY A 36 -11.44 -1.15 -6.72
CA GLY A 36 -11.26 -1.57 -8.11
C GLY A 36 -10.36 -2.78 -8.32
N GLY A 37 -9.79 -3.36 -7.26
CA GLY A 37 -8.98 -4.58 -7.32
C GLY A 37 -9.82 -5.85 -7.28
N PHE A 38 -9.23 -6.98 -7.69
CA PHE A 38 -9.88 -8.29 -7.55
C PHE A 38 -9.85 -8.76 -6.10
N ALA A 39 -10.91 -9.44 -5.68
CA ALA A 39 -11.07 -9.99 -4.34
C ALA A 39 -11.34 -11.50 -4.37
N PRO A 40 -10.41 -12.32 -4.86
CA PRO A 40 -10.55 -13.78 -4.81
C PRO A 40 -10.35 -14.28 -3.38
N ASN A 41 -10.98 -15.40 -3.04
CA ASN A 41 -10.62 -16.13 -1.83
C ASN A 41 -9.31 -16.87 -2.07
N LEU A 42 -8.27 -16.44 -1.38
CA LEU A 42 -6.94 -17.02 -1.43
C LEU A 42 -6.61 -17.73 -0.11
N GLU A 43 -5.65 -18.61 -0.17
CA GLU A 43 -5.28 -19.48 0.93
C GLU A 43 -4.19 -18.85 1.82
N SER A 44 -3.32 -18.02 1.22
CA SER A 44 -2.25 -17.32 1.95
C SER A 44 -1.85 -16.02 1.24
N SER A 45 -1.06 -15.21 1.93
CA SER A 45 -0.46 -14.02 1.34
C SER A 45 0.51 -14.36 0.22
N GLU A 46 1.27 -15.46 0.37
CA GLU A 46 2.20 -15.94 -0.65
C GLU A 46 1.47 -16.29 -1.95
N GLN A 47 0.28 -16.91 -1.88
CA GLN A 47 -0.53 -17.18 -3.07
C GLN A 47 -0.93 -15.88 -3.79
N ALA A 48 -1.24 -14.81 -3.05
CA ALA A 48 -1.54 -13.52 -3.65
C ALA A 48 -0.31 -12.92 -4.33
N LEU A 49 0.84 -12.99 -3.66
CA LEU A 49 2.11 -12.48 -4.19
C LEU A 49 2.57 -13.27 -5.43
N ASP A 50 2.44 -14.59 -5.43
CA ASP A 50 2.73 -15.44 -6.58
C ASP A 50 1.89 -15.06 -7.81
N LEU A 51 0.59 -14.86 -7.61
CA LEU A 51 -0.33 -14.45 -8.69
C LEU A 51 0.03 -13.06 -9.23
N LEU A 52 0.44 -12.12 -8.37
CA LEU A 52 0.87 -10.80 -8.79
C LEU A 52 2.19 -10.83 -9.56
N VAL A 53 3.20 -11.56 -9.06
CA VAL A 53 4.48 -11.75 -9.75
C VAL A 53 4.25 -12.37 -11.12
N GLN A 54 3.45 -13.44 -11.19
CA GLN A 54 3.09 -14.09 -12.45
C GLN A 54 2.39 -13.12 -13.41
N ALA A 55 1.51 -12.25 -12.91
CA ALA A 55 0.81 -11.28 -13.74
C ALA A 55 1.75 -10.21 -14.29
N ILE A 56 2.70 -9.73 -13.48
CA ILE A 56 3.71 -8.75 -13.89
C ILE A 56 4.59 -9.33 -15.00
N GLU A 57 5.14 -10.53 -14.78
CA GLU A 57 6.04 -11.19 -15.73
C GLU A 57 5.33 -11.59 -17.03
N GLN A 58 4.10 -12.14 -16.97
CA GLN A 58 3.32 -12.47 -18.16
C GLN A 58 2.82 -11.23 -18.93
N ALA A 59 2.72 -10.08 -18.27
CA ALA A 59 2.48 -8.80 -18.93
C ALA A 59 3.73 -8.25 -19.62
N GLY A 60 4.91 -8.89 -19.44
CA GLY A 60 6.15 -8.55 -20.10
C GLY A 60 7.05 -7.58 -19.31
N TYR A 61 6.78 -7.40 -18.00
CA TYR A 61 7.55 -6.49 -17.16
C TYR A 61 8.46 -7.22 -16.20
N LYS A 62 9.56 -6.56 -15.82
CA LYS A 62 10.52 -7.06 -14.84
C LYS A 62 10.11 -6.63 -13.44
N THR A 63 10.00 -7.60 -12.55
CA THR A 63 9.77 -7.34 -11.12
C THR A 63 10.99 -6.62 -10.51
N LYS A 64 10.74 -5.75 -9.54
CA LYS A 64 11.70 -4.85 -8.86
C LYS A 64 12.25 -3.72 -9.74
N GLU A 65 12.53 -3.97 -11.03
CA GLU A 65 13.10 -2.95 -11.92
C GLU A 65 12.03 -2.01 -12.48
N GLU A 66 10.93 -2.57 -12.98
CA GLU A 66 9.86 -1.79 -13.63
C GLU A 66 8.60 -1.75 -12.78
N ILE A 67 8.23 -2.88 -12.15
CA ILE A 67 7.06 -2.98 -11.28
C ILE A 67 7.44 -3.72 -10.01
N ALA A 68 7.08 -3.14 -8.88
CA ALA A 68 7.21 -3.75 -7.56
C ALA A 68 5.84 -3.83 -6.86
N ILE A 69 5.76 -4.61 -5.79
CA ILE A 69 4.53 -4.84 -5.04
C ILE A 69 4.51 -3.93 -3.81
N ALA A 70 3.41 -3.24 -3.61
CA ALA A 70 3.09 -2.52 -2.38
C ALA A 70 1.96 -3.28 -1.67
N MET A 71 2.17 -3.60 -0.41
CA MET A 71 1.20 -4.34 0.42
C MET A 71 0.54 -3.36 1.39
N ASP A 72 -0.76 -3.48 1.55
CA ASP A 72 -1.51 -2.94 2.68
C ASP A 72 -2.01 -4.15 3.50
N CYS A 73 -1.43 -4.33 4.68
CA CYS A 73 -1.69 -5.50 5.49
C CYS A 73 -2.87 -5.32 6.43
N ALA A 74 -3.24 -4.07 6.73
CA ALA A 74 -4.30 -3.71 7.66
C ALA A 74 -4.28 -4.60 8.93
N ALA A 75 -3.09 -4.75 9.52
CA ALA A 75 -2.83 -5.80 10.50
C ALA A 75 -3.67 -5.67 11.77
N SER A 76 -4.15 -4.45 12.10
CA SER A 76 -5.08 -4.23 13.20
C SER A 76 -6.39 -5.01 13.05
N GLU A 77 -6.86 -5.26 11.80
CA GLU A 77 -8.10 -6.02 11.56
C GLU A 77 -7.99 -7.51 11.94
N ILE A 78 -6.78 -8.05 11.95
CA ILE A 78 -6.52 -9.46 12.31
C ILE A 78 -5.87 -9.61 13.69
N TYR A 79 -5.71 -8.50 14.43
CA TYR A 79 -5.10 -8.49 15.74
C TYR A 79 -6.12 -8.81 16.84
N ASN A 80 -5.74 -9.69 17.77
CA ASN A 80 -6.48 -9.98 18.99
C ASN A 80 -5.81 -9.26 20.16
N GLU A 81 -6.47 -8.26 20.73
CA GLU A 81 -5.93 -7.42 21.80
C GLU A 81 -5.73 -8.18 23.12
N ASP A 82 -6.60 -9.16 23.41
CA ASP A 82 -6.52 -9.94 24.65
C ASP A 82 -5.33 -10.91 24.63
N GLU A 83 -5.09 -11.54 23.48
CA GLU A 83 -4.03 -12.53 23.30
C GLU A 83 -2.73 -11.91 22.77
N LYS A 84 -2.79 -10.70 22.25
CA LYS A 84 -1.68 -9.95 21.60
C LYS A 84 -1.03 -10.74 20.46
N VAL A 85 -1.86 -11.31 19.61
CA VAL A 85 -1.46 -12.07 18.43
C VAL A 85 -2.31 -11.73 17.20
N TYR A 86 -1.74 -11.94 16.04
CA TYR A 86 -2.38 -11.79 14.74
C TYR A 86 -2.92 -13.14 14.27
N HIS A 87 -4.20 -13.21 13.89
CA HIS A 87 -4.89 -14.43 13.49
C HIS A 87 -4.98 -14.53 11.96
N PHE A 88 -4.31 -15.52 11.39
CA PHE A 88 -4.30 -15.78 9.95
C PHE A 88 -5.36 -16.81 9.55
N MET A 89 -6.58 -16.35 9.34
CA MET A 89 -7.75 -17.20 9.09
C MET A 89 -7.63 -18.04 7.79
N GLY A 90 -7.01 -17.50 6.73
CA GLY A 90 -6.75 -18.22 5.48
C GLY A 90 -5.78 -19.37 5.68
N GLU A 91 -4.61 -19.08 6.24
CA GLU A 91 -3.58 -20.08 6.55
C GLU A 91 -4.08 -21.12 7.55
N SER A 92 -4.91 -20.72 8.53
CA SER A 92 -5.49 -21.62 9.52
C SER A 92 -6.38 -22.67 8.86
N ARG A 93 -7.19 -22.28 7.89
CA ARG A 93 -8.04 -23.20 7.12
C ARG A 93 -7.24 -24.21 6.34
N MET A 94 -6.15 -23.78 5.70
CA MET A 94 -5.26 -24.65 4.94
C MET A 94 -4.50 -25.63 5.84
N ALA A 95 -3.94 -25.11 6.92
CA ALA A 95 -3.15 -25.92 7.85
C ALA A 95 -4.01 -26.90 8.69
N GLY A 96 -5.34 -26.73 8.70
CA GLY A 96 -6.25 -27.49 9.57
C GLY A 96 -6.00 -27.24 11.06
N LYS A 97 -5.32 -26.16 11.39
CA LYS A 97 -5.02 -25.70 12.75
C LYS A 97 -4.92 -24.18 12.75
N GLU A 98 -5.12 -23.60 13.92
CA GLU A 98 -5.00 -22.15 14.06
C GLU A 98 -3.56 -21.67 13.83
N VAL A 99 -3.40 -20.68 12.96
CA VAL A 99 -2.14 -20.01 12.69
C VAL A 99 -2.20 -18.62 13.29
N ARG A 100 -1.32 -18.38 14.26
CA ARG A 100 -1.18 -17.12 14.98
C ARG A 100 0.26 -16.68 14.94
N ARG A 101 0.48 -15.36 14.98
CA ARG A 101 1.81 -14.75 15.08
C ARG A 101 1.76 -13.64 16.11
N ASN A 102 2.75 -13.55 16.99
CA ASN A 102 3.00 -12.36 17.77
C ASN A 102 3.77 -11.31 16.96
N SER A 103 4.05 -10.14 17.51
CA SER A 103 4.72 -9.05 16.78
C SER A 103 6.11 -9.43 16.24
N GLU A 104 6.91 -10.17 17.01
CA GLU A 104 8.24 -10.63 16.55
C GLU A 104 8.12 -11.66 15.41
N GLU A 105 7.17 -12.57 15.50
CA GLU A 105 6.88 -13.55 14.46
C GLU A 105 6.32 -12.88 13.19
N MET A 106 5.56 -11.77 13.34
CA MET A 106 5.14 -10.95 12.20
C MET A 106 6.32 -10.29 11.51
N VAL A 107 7.26 -9.73 12.27
CA VAL A 107 8.47 -9.14 11.69
C VAL A 107 9.27 -10.19 10.91
N GLN A 108 9.48 -11.39 11.48
CA GLN A 108 10.17 -12.49 10.79
C GLN A 108 9.41 -12.95 9.54
N TYR A 109 8.10 -12.97 9.58
CA TYR A 109 7.26 -13.27 8.43
C TYR A 109 7.46 -12.25 7.30
N TYR A 110 7.46 -10.95 7.62
CA TYR A 110 7.72 -9.91 6.63
C TYR A 110 9.15 -9.92 6.11
N GLU A 111 10.15 -10.23 6.95
CA GLU A 111 11.54 -10.41 6.49
C GLU A 111 11.61 -11.45 5.38
N LYS A 112 10.94 -12.60 5.58
CA LYS A 112 10.87 -13.66 4.58
C LYS A 112 10.15 -13.21 3.31
N LEU A 113 9.00 -12.57 3.43
CA LEU A 113 8.26 -12.08 2.25
C LEU A 113 9.08 -11.06 1.44
N VAL A 114 9.81 -10.15 2.10
CA VAL A 114 10.67 -9.16 1.44
C VAL A 114 11.89 -9.81 0.77
N GLU A 115 12.39 -10.92 1.31
CA GLU A 115 13.47 -11.71 0.69
C GLU A 115 12.97 -12.44 -0.57
N ASP A 116 11.80 -13.06 -0.49
CA ASP A 116 11.25 -13.93 -1.53
C ASP A 116 10.55 -13.17 -2.66
N TYR A 117 9.97 -11.98 -2.38
CA TYR A 117 9.11 -11.24 -3.29
C TYR A 117 9.61 -9.81 -3.59
N PRO A 118 9.21 -9.22 -4.74
CA PRO A 118 9.59 -7.86 -5.12
C PRO A 118 8.78 -6.79 -4.36
N ILE A 119 8.79 -6.83 -3.02
CA ILE A 119 8.06 -5.91 -2.17
C ILE A 119 8.81 -4.58 -2.08
N PHE A 120 8.09 -3.48 -2.31
CA PHE A 120 8.56 -2.11 -2.21
C PHE A 120 8.12 -1.44 -0.91
N SER A 121 6.91 -1.76 -0.45
CA SER A 121 6.36 -1.19 0.78
C SER A 121 5.41 -2.15 1.49
N ILE A 122 5.34 -1.98 2.81
CA ILE A 122 4.33 -2.60 3.68
C ILE A 122 3.63 -1.49 4.44
N GLU A 123 2.32 -1.36 4.24
CA GLU A 123 1.44 -0.45 4.95
C GLU A 123 0.75 -1.20 6.08
N ASP A 124 0.68 -0.56 7.26
CA ASP A 124 0.06 -1.07 8.48
C ASP A 124 0.38 -2.54 8.77
N GLY A 125 1.69 -2.85 8.76
CA GLY A 125 2.19 -4.21 8.97
C GLY A 125 2.00 -4.74 10.39
N LEU A 126 1.73 -3.89 11.36
CA LEU A 126 1.45 -4.22 12.76
C LEU A 126 0.28 -3.37 13.27
N ASN A 127 -0.29 -3.78 14.40
CA ASN A 127 -1.32 -3.00 15.10
C ASN A 127 -0.81 -1.59 15.41
N GLU A 128 -1.68 -0.58 15.25
CA GLU A 128 -1.34 0.84 15.44
C GLU A 128 -0.89 1.18 16.87
N GLU A 129 -1.29 0.39 17.85
CA GLU A 129 -0.87 0.58 19.24
C GLU A 129 0.45 -0.16 19.58
N ASP A 130 0.95 -1.02 18.68
CA ASP A 130 2.19 -1.78 18.91
C ASP A 130 3.45 -1.00 18.55
N MET A 131 3.67 0.14 19.20
CA MET A 131 4.85 0.96 18.98
C MET A 131 6.19 0.21 19.16
N PRO A 132 6.34 -0.71 20.15
CA PRO A 132 7.56 -1.52 20.26
C PRO A 132 7.80 -2.41 19.05
N GLY A 133 6.75 -3.07 18.54
CA GLY A 133 6.82 -3.90 17.35
C GLY A 133 7.17 -3.09 16.09
N TRP A 134 6.55 -1.93 15.91
CA TRP A 134 6.87 -1.01 14.82
C TRP A 134 8.34 -0.57 14.82
N LYS A 135 8.90 -0.31 16.00
CA LYS A 135 10.32 0.03 16.12
C LYS A 135 11.22 -1.11 15.66
N VAL A 136 10.91 -2.35 16.06
CA VAL A 136 11.66 -3.55 15.61
C VAL A 136 11.50 -3.76 14.11
N LEU A 137 10.29 -3.67 13.58
CA LEU A 137 9.99 -3.77 12.15
C LEU A 137 10.81 -2.74 11.34
N THR A 138 10.83 -1.49 11.81
CA THR A 138 11.57 -0.41 11.14
C THR A 138 13.07 -0.65 11.19
N TYR A 139 13.59 -1.11 12.31
CA TYR A 139 15.01 -1.45 12.43
C TYR A 139 15.43 -2.58 11.46
N ARG A 140 14.59 -3.60 11.28
CA ARG A 140 14.88 -4.78 10.44
C ARG A 140 14.72 -4.51 8.95
N LEU A 141 13.70 -3.76 8.56
CA LEU A 141 13.28 -3.63 7.16
C LEU A 141 13.32 -2.21 6.60
N GLY A 142 13.44 -1.18 7.44
CA GLY A 142 13.31 0.21 7.01
C GLY A 142 14.40 0.71 6.05
N GLU A 143 15.56 0.05 6.00
CA GLU A 143 16.60 0.33 5.00
C GLU A 143 16.34 -0.35 3.63
N LYS A 144 15.41 -1.30 3.58
CA LYS A 144 15.14 -2.12 2.39
C LYS A 144 13.86 -1.70 1.67
N ILE A 145 12.83 -1.36 2.43
CA ILE A 145 11.48 -1.07 1.94
C ILE A 145 10.87 0.12 2.67
N LEU A 146 9.76 0.65 2.13
CA LEU A 146 8.93 1.61 2.87
C LEU A 146 8.03 0.87 3.86
N LEU A 147 8.00 1.38 5.07
CA LEU A 147 7.10 0.98 6.14
C LEU A 147 6.14 2.13 6.39
N VAL A 148 4.94 1.97 5.87
CA VAL A 148 3.94 3.04 5.76
C VAL A 148 2.97 2.96 6.92
N GLY A 149 2.82 4.05 7.65
CA GLY A 149 1.76 4.18 8.66
C GLY A 149 0.54 4.88 8.07
N ASP A 150 -0.60 4.18 8.02
CA ASP A 150 -1.93 4.72 7.78
C ASP A 150 -2.64 4.92 9.12
N ASP A 151 -3.14 3.87 9.73
CA ASP A 151 -3.81 3.93 11.03
C ASP A 151 -2.83 4.31 12.16
N LEU A 152 -1.54 3.96 12.02
CA LEU A 152 -0.49 4.39 12.94
C LEU A 152 -0.39 5.92 13.06
N PHE A 153 -0.62 6.67 11.98
CA PHE A 153 -0.41 8.13 11.93
C PHE A 153 -1.69 8.93 11.68
N VAL A 154 -2.71 8.33 11.10
CA VAL A 154 -4.03 8.94 10.79
C VAL A 154 -3.95 10.34 10.18
N THR A 155 -2.93 10.59 9.34
CA THR A 155 -2.62 11.91 8.74
C THR A 155 -2.39 13.01 9.79
N ASN A 156 -2.12 12.64 11.03
CA ASN A 156 -2.04 13.54 12.18
C ASN A 156 -0.58 13.86 12.53
N LYS A 157 -0.26 15.16 12.63
CA LYS A 157 1.08 15.66 12.93
C LYS A 157 1.63 15.17 14.28
N GLU A 158 0.77 15.08 15.30
CA GLU A 158 1.18 14.63 16.64
C GLU A 158 1.46 13.12 16.66
N CYS A 159 0.64 12.33 15.98
CA CYS A 159 0.86 10.90 15.83
C CYS A 159 2.15 10.62 15.03
N LEU A 160 2.37 11.37 13.94
CA LEU A 160 3.60 11.27 13.17
C LEU A 160 4.83 11.65 14.01
N GLN A 161 4.76 12.72 14.81
CA GLN A 161 5.86 13.10 15.71
C GLN A 161 6.21 11.98 16.70
N LYS A 162 5.20 11.33 17.29
CA LYS A 162 5.42 10.15 18.14
C LYS A 162 6.12 9.02 17.41
N GLY A 163 5.73 8.76 16.16
CA GLY A 163 6.41 7.77 15.31
C GLY A 163 7.86 8.12 15.04
N ILE A 164 8.14 9.37 14.70
CA ILE A 164 9.49 9.90 14.47
C ILE A 164 10.36 9.70 15.72
N ASP A 165 9.86 10.12 16.90
CA ASP A 165 10.57 10.02 18.16
C ASP A 165 10.89 8.56 18.53
N ASN A 166 10.03 7.64 18.14
CA ASN A 166 10.18 6.20 18.36
C ASN A 166 10.89 5.46 17.23
N LYS A 167 11.20 6.13 16.11
CA LYS A 167 11.74 5.51 14.88
C LYS A 167 10.83 4.40 14.35
N ALA A 168 9.53 4.67 14.31
CA ALA A 168 8.49 3.76 13.86
C ALA A 168 7.99 4.16 12.47
N GLY A 169 8.17 3.28 11.48
CA GLY A 169 7.90 3.58 10.08
C GLY A 169 8.96 4.48 9.44
N ASN A 170 8.83 4.70 8.14
CA ASN A 170 9.65 5.63 7.36
C ASN A 170 8.85 6.31 6.24
N ALA A 171 7.53 6.06 6.21
CA ALA A 171 6.59 6.68 5.31
C ALA A 171 5.23 6.87 5.98
N ILE A 172 4.46 7.84 5.50
CA ILE A 172 3.10 8.14 5.96
C ILE A 172 2.12 8.11 4.82
N LEU A 173 0.94 7.51 5.04
CA LEU A 173 -0.21 7.65 4.17
C LEU A 173 -1.00 8.91 4.54
N LEU A 174 -1.38 9.69 3.54
CA LEU A 174 -2.04 10.98 3.72
C LEU A 174 -3.47 10.90 3.18
N LYS A 175 -4.43 11.04 4.05
CA LYS A 175 -5.86 11.09 3.74
C LYS A 175 -6.41 12.47 4.14
N VAL A 176 -6.56 13.37 3.18
CA VAL A 176 -6.92 14.79 3.43
C VAL A 176 -8.18 14.93 4.27
N ASN A 177 -9.21 14.10 4.02
CA ASN A 177 -10.46 14.14 4.75
C ASN A 177 -10.43 13.41 6.11
N GLN A 178 -9.35 12.71 6.44
CA GLN A 178 -9.19 12.07 7.75
C GLN A 178 -8.78 13.08 8.81
N ILE A 179 -7.79 13.92 8.50
CA ILE A 179 -7.42 15.04 9.39
C ILE A 179 -8.41 16.21 9.27
N GLY A 180 -8.98 16.45 8.08
CA GLY A 180 -10.13 17.32 7.87
C GLY A 180 -9.84 18.65 7.20
N THR A 181 -8.62 19.17 7.21
CA THR A 181 -8.24 20.41 6.52
C THR A 181 -6.98 20.26 5.67
N ILE A 182 -6.91 21.05 4.60
CA ILE A 182 -5.68 21.13 3.77
C ILE A 182 -4.52 21.68 4.60
N THR A 183 -4.75 22.64 5.47
CA THR A 183 -3.69 23.23 6.31
C THR A 183 -3.02 22.19 7.20
N GLU A 184 -3.78 21.39 7.93
CA GLU A 184 -3.24 20.32 8.78
C GLU A 184 -2.55 19.24 7.95
N THR A 185 -3.08 18.93 6.76
CA THR A 185 -2.43 18.01 5.81
C THR A 185 -1.05 18.54 5.39
N LEU A 186 -0.95 19.83 5.01
CA LEU A 186 0.30 20.45 4.62
C LEU A 186 1.32 20.47 5.77
N GLU A 187 0.90 20.78 6.99
CA GLU A 187 1.77 20.74 8.16
C GLU A 187 2.30 19.33 8.45
N THR A 188 1.48 18.31 8.25
CA THR A 188 1.88 16.91 8.40
C THR A 188 2.88 16.51 7.31
N ILE A 189 2.68 16.96 6.07
CA ILE A 189 3.60 16.73 4.96
C ILE A 189 4.96 17.39 5.24
N GLU A 190 4.96 18.64 5.71
CA GLU A 190 6.18 19.36 6.04
C GLU A 190 6.98 18.66 7.14
N LEU A 191 6.30 18.21 8.20
CA LEU A 191 6.92 17.43 9.27
C LEU A 191 7.53 16.13 8.72
N ALA A 192 6.78 15.37 7.91
CA ALA A 192 7.25 14.13 7.30
C ALA A 192 8.53 14.36 6.49
N LYS A 193 8.48 15.31 5.56
CA LYS A 193 9.61 15.64 4.67
C LYS A 193 10.84 16.11 5.45
N SER A 194 10.66 16.96 6.48
CA SER A 194 11.78 17.47 7.30
C SER A 194 12.50 16.39 8.10
N HIS A 195 11.86 15.22 8.32
CA HIS A 195 12.44 14.07 9.01
C HIS A 195 12.75 12.88 8.08
N GLY A 196 12.69 13.08 6.75
CA GLY A 196 13.04 12.07 5.77
C GLY A 196 11.98 10.99 5.53
N TYR A 197 10.79 11.13 6.12
CA TYR A 197 9.67 10.24 5.84
C TYR A 197 9.15 10.46 4.41
N LYS A 198 8.86 9.37 3.72
CA LYS A 198 8.18 9.44 2.42
C LYS A 198 6.69 9.71 2.64
N THR A 199 6.08 10.35 1.65
CA THR A 199 4.67 10.75 1.69
C THR A 199 3.92 10.09 0.56
N ILE A 200 2.77 9.49 0.86
CA ILE A 200 1.90 8.81 -0.09
C ILE A 200 0.51 9.40 0.08
N ILE A 201 0.01 10.14 -0.91
CA ILE A 201 -1.38 10.62 -0.83
C ILE A 201 -2.34 9.52 -1.26
N SER A 202 -3.46 9.39 -0.55
CA SER A 202 -4.35 8.23 -0.69
C SER A 202 -5.80 8.64 -0.94
N HIS A 203 -6.47 7.79 -1.70
CA HIS A 203 -7.91 7.73 -1.78
C HIS A 203 -8.51 7.17 -0.46
N ARG A 204 -9.84 7.03 -0.45
CA ARG A 204 -10.58 6.28 0.57
C ARG A 204 -11.32 5.10 -0.08
N SER A 205 -11.76 4.12 0.73
CA SER A 205 -12.62 3.02 0.25
C SER A 205 -13.92 3.54 -0.36
N GLY A 206 -14.56 4.53 0.26
CA GLY A 206 -15.62 5.33 -0.35
C GLY A 206 -15.03 6.53 -1.09
N GLU A 207 -15.15 6.56 -2.42
CA GLU A 207 -14.59 7.59 -3.30
C GLU A 207 -15.62 8.19 -4.26
N THR A 208 -15.26 9.35 -4.82
CA THR A 208 -15.98 10.05 -5.87
C THR A 208 -15.09 10.25 -7.10
N GLU A 209 -15.60 10.91 -8.14
CA GLU A 209 -14.82 11.28 -9.32
C GLU A 209 -13.94 12.54 -9.12
N ASP A 210 -13.86 13.08 -7.89
CA ASP A 210 -12.97 14.18 -7.55
C ASP A 210 -11.50 13.79 -7.78
N THR A 211 -10.69 14.71 -8.31
CA THR A 211 -9.30 14.47 -8.71
C THR A 211 -8.26 15.19 -7.85
N THR A 212 -8.70 15.89 -6.81
CA THR A 212 -7.84 16.75 -5.97
C THR A 212 -6.58 16.04 -5.48
N ILE A 213 -6.68 14.75 -5.09
CA ILE A 213 -5.50 14.01 -4.63
C ILE A 213 -4.44 13.82 -5.71
N ALA A 214 -4.81 13.76 -6.98
CA ALA A 214 -3.87 13.71 -8.09
C ALA A 214 -3.15 15.05 -8.28
N ASP A 215 -3.88 16.16 -8.17
CA ASP A 215 -3.31 17.51 -8.24
C ASP A 215 -2.36 17.76 -7.07
N LEU A 216 -2.73 17.36 -5.85
CA LEU A 216 -1.88 17.46 -4.66
C LEU A 216 -0.63 16.57 -4.75
N ALA A 217 -0.76 15.34 -5.27
CA ALA A 217 0.38 14.43 -5.45
C ALA A 217 1.49 15.09 -6.28
N VAL A 218 1.12 15.77 -7.37
CA VAL A 218 2.06 16.45 -8.26
C VAL A 218 2.46 17.82 -7.73
N GLY A 219 1.47 18.63 -7.34
CA GLY A 219 1.71 20.02 -6.92
C GLY A 219 2.58 20.15 -5.67
N LEU A 220 2.53 19.15 -4.78
CA LEU A 220 3.32 19.10 -3.55
C LEU A 220 4.56 18.20 -3.68
N ASP A 221 4.81 17.63 -4.85
CA ASP A 221 5.92 16.69 -5.07
C ASP A 221 5.98 15.58 -4.01
N LEU A 222 4.86 14.85 -3.87
CA LEU A 222 4.76 13.78 -2.87
C LEU A 222 5.43 12.48 -3.35
N GLY A 223 5.65 12.36 -4.66
CA GLY A 223 6.32 11.23 -5.29
C GLY A 223 5.45 9.97 -5.44
N GLN A 224 4.41 9.81 -4.63
CA GLN A 224 3.58 8.60 -4.60
C GLN A 224 2.10 8.92 -4.38
N ILE A 225 1.25 8.08 -4.99
CA ILE A 225 -0.21 8.11 -4.80
C ILE A 225 -0.76 6.68 -4.70
N LYS A 226 -1.61 6.43 -3.70
CA LYS A 226 -2.42 5.23 -3.57
C LYS A 226 -3.84 5.60 -4.01
N THR A 227 -4.29 5.14 -5.19
CA THR A 227 -5.56 5.61 -5.75
C THR A 227 -6.42 4.53 -6.40
N GLY A 228 -6.23 3.29 -5.97
CA GLY A 228 -7.03 2.15 -6.42
C GLY A 228 -6.51 1.50 -7.68
N SER A 229 -7.25 0.51 -8.16
CA SER A 229 -6.90 -0.27 -9.34
C SER A 229 -7.46 0.34 -10.62
N MET A 230 -7.16 -0.29 -11.77
CA MET A 230 -7.57 0.16 -13.12
C MET A 230 -9.01 -0.25 -13.46
N SER A 231 -9.92 -0.03 -12.53
CA SER A 231 -11.35 -0.33 -12.63
C SER A 231 -12.13 0.67 -11.78
N ARG A 232 -13.39 0.94 -12.15
CA ARG A 232 -14.29 1.93 -11.57
C ARG A 232 -13.87 3.39 -11.87
N THR A 233 -14.83 4.22 -12.23
CA THR A 233 -14.60 5.60 -12.68
C THR A 233 -14.02 6.47 -11.57
N ASP A 234 -14.46 6.26 -10.35
CA ASP A 234 -13.98 6.92 -9.12
C ASP A 234 -12.46 6.71 -8.86
N ARG A 235 -11.87 5.67 -9.45
CA ARG A 235 -10.41 5.42 -9.42
C ARG A 235 -9.71 5.93 -10.67
N ILE A 236 -10.26 5.60 -11.84
CA ILE A 236 -9.66 5.94 -13.14
C ILE A 236 -9.57 7.44 -13.36
N CYS A 237 -10.49 8.24 -12.81
CA CYS A 237 -10.45 9.70 -12.94
C CYS A 237 -9.14 10.32 -12.41
N LYS A 238 -8.54 9.75 -11.34
CA LYS A 238 -7.26 10.21 -10.78
C LYS A 238 -6.09 9.94 -11.74
N TYR A 239 -6.07 8.74 -12.35
CA TYR A 239 -5.08 8.41 -13.37
C TYR A 239 -5.20 9.31 -14.59
N ASN A 240 -6.43 9.54 -15.09
CA ASN A 240 -6.67 10.47 -16.18
C ASN A 240 -6.22 11.89 -15.83
N GLN A 241 -6.37 12.32 -14.58
CA GLN A 241 -5.89 13.64 -14.13
C GLN A 241 -4.36 13.72 -14.14
N LEU A 242 -3.67 12.68 -13.68
CA LEU A 242 -2.21 12.63 -13.76
C LEU A 242 -1.70 12.75 -15.21
N MET A 243 -2.37 12.09 -16.17
CA MET A 243 -2.04 12.23 -17.59
C MET A 243 -2.29 13.66 -18.12
N ARG A 244 -3.41 14.31 -17.74
CA ARG A 244 -3.67 15.72 -18.11
C ARG A 244 -2.61 16.67 -17.56
N ILE A 245 -2.17 16.46 -16.31
CA ILE A 245 -1.11 17.27 -15.70
C ILE A 245 0.20 17.08 -16.45
N GLU A 246 0.51 15.85 -16.87
CA GLU A 246 1.71 15.57 -17.69
C GLU A 246 1.65 16.31 -19.03
N GLU A 247 0.53 16.23 -19.75
CA GLU A 247 0.32 16.95 -21.01
C GLU A 247 0.52 18.46 -20.86
N LEU A 248 -0.01 19.05 -19.78
CA LEU A 248 0.15 20.49 -19.49
C LEU A 248 1.59 20.87 -19.12
N SER A 249 2.37 19.95 -18.56
CA SER A 249 3.76 20.20 -18.16
C SER A 249 4.75 20.11 -19.33
N LEU A 250 4.31 19.62 -20.48
CA LEU A 250 5.12 19.51 -21.71
C LEU A 250 4.98 20.75 -22.63
N ILE A 251 4.10 21.71 -22.29
CA ILE A 251 3.87 22.97 -22.99
C ILE A 251 4.68 24.08 -22.31
#